data_c3f3d636f7ea93929286e02065d5ebb0
#
_entry.id   c3f3d636f7ea93929286e02065d5ebb0
#
_cell.length_a   1.000
_cell.length_b   1.000
_cell.length_c   1.000
_cell.angle_alpha   90.00
_cell.angle_beta   90.00
_cell.angle_gamma   90.00
#
_symmetry.space_group_name_H-M   'P 1'
#
loop_
_entity.id
_entity.type
_entity.pdbx_description
1 polymer ?
#
loop_
_entity_poly.entity_id
_entity_poly.type
_entity_poly.pdbx_seq_one_letter_code
_entity_poly.pdbx_strand_id
1 'polypeptide(L)'
;FFPIVGSSQTPFGVLPQYGYIADPTYSNDMNSLVQIVAPFPTTDKVEVDYFYGSTSFSGGFAPGVLDAWSWKIDGTYSRGEGTYEGNEILISQSGDWNYDGVDYNDDGVPDLVGPPTINLLDPDILSGAAVNDLVAAIGGYQTGETVYEQTTLTAVVAGELFELPAGPIGLGIGAEYREFSIDDTPGELTQSGDIWGSSTAGPTRGENTVTELFAEVEVPIFKGQPFAEDVTFNGSVRGFEYDIGGSDSIYKVGLNWQVNPILRARSSFGTSYRAPALFELFLQDQTGFVSQTSVDPCINWGDTTNQNIRTNCAAAGIPDDFTGGLGGSALITTSGGGDELESESGETFTAGIILTPTFANLNIAIDYYEVEIQDQITSLSGAQIVGGCYATTTFPNDFCDLFERDSATSLTPFQLDNIQALTLNVDSQQQRGIDLEVRYEEDFNFGTLTVETSMNWALERYINVFGSDFVSGVEDNDFNGTIGYPSVVGDANIRLDRGDWTYSWFTNFVGRQDNNRNFNDDLNEPAAYFGLEGQYKVFTEAQFEHGASVRWTGDTWTITGGIRNIFDEAPPQVSDIIQTSAGNTPLSATAYDYRGRRAFVSVSKTF
;
A
#
# COMPACT_ATOMS: atom_id res chain seq x y z
N PHE A 1 -6.05 23.01 14.30
CA PHE A 1 -4.98 23.29 15.25
C PHE A 1 -5.44 22.96 16.66
N PHE A 2 -4.74 22.08 17.37
CA PHE A 2 -5.12 21.57 18.68
C PHE A 2 -3.92 21.68 19.65
N PRO A 3 -3.52 22.86 20.06
CA PRO A 3 -2.45 22.97 21.03
C PRO A 3 -2.87 22.31 22.34
N ILE A 4 -2.09 21.38 22.83
CA ILE A 4 -2.29 20.78 24.14
C ILE A 4 -1.72 21.74 25.17
N VAL A 5 -2.59 22.36 25.94
CA VAL A 5 -2.18 23.29 27.01
C VAL A 5 -2.24 22.55 28.34
N GLY A 6 -1.08 22.19 28.86
CA GLY A 6 -0.92 21.60 30.18
C GLY A 6 -0.56 20.13 30.17
N SER A 7 0.35 19.72 31.04
CA SER A 7 0.61 18.34 31.42
C SER A 7 -0.06 18.03 32.76
N SER A 8 -0.21 16.74 33.09
CA SER A 8 -0.73 16.29 34.38
C SER A 8 0.07 16.81 35.61
N GLN A 9 1.19 17.44 35.37
CA GLN A 9 2.10 17.97 36.38
C GLN A 9 2.09 19.50 36.48
N THR A 10 1.43 20.20 35.56
CA THR A 10 1.30 21.64 35.66
C THR A 10 0.05 21.98 36.49
N PRO A 11 0.18 22.72 37.59
CA PRO A 11 -0.98 23.22 38.29
C PRO A 11 -1.76 24.14 37.35
N PHE A 12 -2.93 23.70 36.93
CA PHE A 12 -3.85 24.54 36.19
C PHE A 12 -4.23 25.71 37.06
N GLY A 13 -3.81 26.85 36.74
CA GLY A 13 -4.04 28.07 37.48
C GLY A 13 -3.11 29.18 37.05
N VAL A 14 -2.13 28.86 36.23
CA VAL A 14 -1.02 29.76 35.95
C VAL A 14 -0.88 30.07 34.46
N LEU A 15 -1.99 30.30 33.77
CA LEU A 15 -1.95 31.00 32.47
C LEU A 15 -2.80 32.28 32.59
N PRO A 16 -2.42 33.27 33.43
CA PRO A 16 -3.20 34.50 33.62
C PRO A 16 -3.35 35.29 32.32
N GLN A 17 -2.41 35.12 31.39
CA GLN A 17 -2.44 35.78 30.09
C GLN A 17 -3.52 35.24 29.14
N TYR A 18 -4.08 34.06 29.42
CA TYR A 18 -5.11 33.44 28.59
C TYR A 18 -6.49 33.45 29.23
N GLY A 19 -6.69 34.10 30.37
CA GLY A 19 -7.96 34.15 31.01
C GLY A 19 -8.50 32.81 31.49
N TYR A 20 -7.63 31.87 31.80
CA TYR A 20 -8.00 30.54 32.27
C TYR A 20 -8.67 30.67 33.65
N ILE A 21 -9.94 30.37 33.72
CA ILE A 21 -10.67 30.27 34.98
C ILE A 21 -10.60 28.83 35.42
N ALA A 22 -9.78 28.54 36.42
CA ALA A 22 -9.87 27.28 37.14
C ALA A 22 -11.27 27.22 37.78
N ASP A 23 -12.08 26.24 37.37
CA ASP A 23 -13.36 26.02 38.05
C ASP A 23 -13.09 25.50 39.47
N PRO A 24 -13.36 26.27 40.53
CA PRO A 24 -13.07 25.85 41.90
C PRO A 24 -13.91 24.68 42.40
N THR A 25 -14.91 24.22 41.60
CA THR A 25 -15.72 23.03 41.94
C THR A 25 -15.06 21.70 41.56
N TYR A 26 -13.97 21.74 40.80
CA TYR A 26 -13.21 20.54 40.36
C TYR A 26 -11.80 20.46 41.03
N SER A 27 -11.68 20.83 42.27
CA SER A 27 -10.41 21.17 42.93
C SER A 27 -9.48 19.99 43.31
N ASN A 28 -9.84 18.73 43.11
CA ASN A 28 -8.99 17.62 43.62
C ASN A 28 -8.71 16.44 42.69
N ASP A 29 -9.23 16.41 41.44
CA ASP A 29 -8.95 15.32 40.50
C ASP A 29 -8.60 15.86 39.10
N MET A 30 -7.69 16.79 39.01
CA MET A 30 -7.62 17.68 37.85
C MET A 30 -6.43 17.46 36.98
N ASN A 31 -6.60 16.53 36.12
CA ASN A 31 -5.87 16.44 34.86
C ASN A 31 -6.79 16.79 33.68
N SER A 32 -7.55 17.90 33.78
CA SER A 32 -8.35 18.37 32.66
C SER A 32 -7.46 19.11 31.68
N LEU A 33 -7.06 18.40 30.63
CA LEU A 33 -6.46 19.01 29.44
C LEU A 33 -7.55 19.76 28.70
N VAL A 34 -7.40 21.08 28.54
CA VAL A 34 -8.27 21.85 27.65
C VAL A 34 -7.66 21.87 26.27
N GLN A 35 -8.26 21.14 25.37
CA GLN A 35 -7.88 21.16 23.97
C GLN A 35 -8.56 22.36 23.29
N ILE A 36 -7.76 23.33 22.88
CA ILE A 36 -8.23 24.49 22.12
C ILE A 36 -8.33 24.08 20.65
N VAL A 37 -9.50 24.33 20.04
CA VAL A 37 -9.71 24.14 18.61
C VAL A 37 -9.80 25.53 17.98
N ALA A 38 -8.77 25.92 17.25
CA ALA A 38 -8.76 27.16 16.49
C ALA A 38 -8.72 26.85 14.98
N PRO A 39 -9.53 27.50 14.14
CA PRO A 39 -9.48 27.31 12.71
C PRO A 39 -8.16 27.87 12.15
N PHE A 40 -7.38 27.03 11.52
CA PHE A 40 -6.16 27.43 10.78
C PHE A 40 -6.34 26.95 9.34
N PRO A 41 -6.27 27.83 8.33
CA PRO A 41 -6.40 27.43 6.93
C PRO A 41 -5.13 26.66 6.51
N THR A 42 -5.29 25.43 6.11
CA THR A 42 -4.26 24.67 5.42
C THR A 42 -4.55 24.69 3.93
N THR A 43 -3.55 25.02 3.14
CA THR A 43 -3.63 24.99 1.67
C THR A 43 -2.41 24.28 1.18
N ASP A 44 -2.62 23.13 0.53
CA ASP A 44 -1.57 22.39 -0.13
C ASP A 44 -1.74 22.55 -1.63
N LYS A 45 -0.66 22.88 -2.31
CA LYS A 45 -0.62 23.00 -3.77
C LYS A 45 0.49 22.10 -4.28
N VAL A 46 0.15 21.27 -5.27
CA VAL A 46 1.11 20.44 -5.99
C VAL A 46 1.03 20.80 -7.46
N GLU A 47 2.17 21.13 -8.07
CA GLU A 47 2.32 21.31 -9.50
C GLU A 47 3.32 20.27 -10.02
N VAL A 48 2.99 19.61 -11.12
CA VAL A 48 3.86 18.62 -11.74
C VAL A 48 4.03 18.95 -13.22
N ASP A 49 5.27 19.18 -13.59
CA ASP A 49 5.70 19.29 -14.98
C ASP A 49 6.31 17.96 -15.42
N TYR A 50 5.89 17.47 -16.57
CA TYR A 50 6.37 16.21 -17.10
C TYR A 50 6.82 16.34 -18.55
N PHE A 51 8.03 15.94 -18.83
CA PHE A 51 8.59 15.83 -20.16
C PHE A 51 8.87 14.36 -20.50
N TYR A 52 8.48 13.94 -21.70
CA TYR A 52 8.81 12.64 -22.26
C TYR A 52 9.23 12.77 -23.70
N GLY A 53 10.39 12.23 -24.06
CA GLY A 53 10.90 12.14 -25.42
C GLY A 53 11.25 10.71 -25.77
N SER A 54 10.90 10.26 -26.96
CA SER A 54 11.28 8.95 -27.46
C SER A 54 11.73 9.01 -28.92
N THR A 55 12.66 8.15 -29.26
CA THR A 55 13.10 7.93 -30.64
C THR A 55 13.24 6.43 -30.90
N SER A 56 12.87 6.01 -32.10
CA SER A 56 12.91 4.62 -32.51
C SER A 56 13.46 4.50 -33.91
N PHE A 57 14.43 3.62 -34.06
CA PHE A 57 14.97 3.21 -35.36
C PHE A 57 14.73 1.72 -35.53
N SER A 58 14.26 1.31 -36.71
CA SER A 58 14.07 -0.10 -37.01
C SER A 58 14.34 -0.38 -38.48
N GLY A 59 14.71 -1.61 -38.78
CA GLY A 59 14.97 -2.03 -40.14
C GLY A 59 15.14 -3.53 -40.27
N GLY A 60 15.18 -4.01 -41.52
CA GLY A 60 15.59 -5.37 -41.85
C GLY A 60 17.07 -5.41 -42.21
N PHE A 61 17.65 -6.62 -42.18
CA PHE A 61 19.00 -6.84 -42.68
C PHE A 61 19.00 -6.99 -44.21
N ALA A 62 20.16 -6.73 -44.84
CA ALA A 62 20.29 -6.81 -46.28
C ALA A 62 20.01 -8.22 -46.84
N PRO A 63 19.43 -8.33 -48.05
CA PRO A 63 19.07 -9.61 -48.64
C PRO A 63 20.24 -10.61 -48.75
N GLY A 64 19.97 -11.87 -48.38
CA GLY A 64 20.81 -13.04 -48.68
C GLY A 64 21.33 -13.84 -47.50
N VAL A 65 21.38 -13.30 -46.26
CA VAL A 65 21.87 -14.05 -45.08
C VAL A 65 20.91 -14.02 -43.91
N LEU A 66 20.14 -12.92 -43.78
CA LEU A 66 19.21 -12.69 -42.65
C LEU A 66 17.91 -12.04 -43.16
N ASP A 67 17.34 -12.51 -44.26
CA ASP A 67 16.16 -11.93 -44.90
C ASP A 67 14.93 -11.87 -44.00
N ALA A 68 14.83 -12.77 -43.02
CA ALA A 68 13.75 -12.84 -42.04
C ALA A 68 14.09 -12.12 -40.69
N TRP A 69 15.20 -11.38 -40.65
CA TRP A 69 15.66 -10.72 -39.45
C TRP A 69 15.42 -9.22 -39.48
N SER A 70 14.99 -8.70 -38.35
CA SER A 70 14.80 -7.27 -38.11
C SER A 70 15.60 -6.80 -36.90
N TRP A 71 15.89 -5.53 -36.88
CA TRP A 71 16.48 -4.87 -35.72
C TRP A 71 15.69 -3.65 -35.32
N LYS A 72 15.72 -3.33 -34.02
CA LYS A 72 15.10 -2.16 -33.45
C LYS A 72 16.00 -1.56 -32.38
N ILE A 73 16.14 -0.24 -32.38
CA ILE A 73 16.85 0.52 -31.35
C ILE A 73 15.90 1.61 -30.89
N ASP A 74 15.59 1.61 -29.60
CA ASP A 74 14.73 2.59 -28.96
C ASP A 74 15.52 3.36 -27.90
N GLY A 75 15.34 4.68 -27.89
CA GLY A 75 15.86 5.54 -26.84
C GLY A 75 14.72 6.36 -26.25
N THR A 76 14.65 6.44 -24.92
CA THR A 76 13.67 7.27 -24.20
C THR A 76 14.35 8.10 -23.15
N TYR A 77 13.82 9.29 -22.92
CA TYR A 77 14.16 10.14 -21.79
C TYR A 77 12.89 10.73 -21.20
N SER A 78 12.77 10.69 -19.91
CA SER A 78 11.69 11.35 -19.17
C SER A 78 12.23 12.14 -17.99
N ARG A 79 11.58 13.26 -17.69
CA ARG A 79 11.81 14.08 -16.51
C ARG A 79 10.46 14.51 -15.94
N GLY A 80 10.23 14.17 -14.68
CA GLY A 80 9.14 14.71 -13.88
C GLY A 80 9.72 15.69 -12.86
N GLU A 81 9.11 16.86 -12.74
CA GLU A 81 9.45 17.87 -11.74
C GLU A 81 8.17 18.25 -11.01
N GLY A 82 8.13 17.96 -9.73
CA GLY A 82 7.01 18.24 -8.85
C GLY A 82 7.39 19.29 -7.81
N THR A 83 6.65 20.40 -7.76
CA THR A 83 6.73 21.35 -6.65
C THR A 83 5.53 21.20 -5.74
N TYR A 84 5.75 21.22 -4.45
CA TYR A 84 4.71 21.18 -3.45
C TYR A 84 4.87 22.31 -2.45
N GLU A 85 3.78 22.98 -2.18
CA GLU A 85 3.72 24.20 -1.38
C GLU A 85 2.62 24.06 -0.33
N GLY A 86 2.88 24.53 0.88
CA GLY A 86 1.89 24.45 1.96
C GLY A 86 2.01 25.53 3.01
N ASN A 87 0.89 25.82 3.66
CA ASN A 87 0.84 26.64 4.86
C ASN A 87 0.97 25.75 6.08
N GLU A 88 1.91 26.05 6.94
CA GLU A 88 2.26 25.27 8.11
C GLU A 88 2.06 26.09 9.39
N ILE A 89 1.93 25.40 10.52
CA ILE A 89 1.98 26.01 11.85
C ILE A 89 3.38 25.83 12.40
N LEU A 90 4.05 26.93 12.73
CA LEU A 90 5.41 26.91 13.26
C LEU A 90 5.42 26.54 14.74
N ILE A 91 6.18 25.53 15.13
CA ILE A 91 6.43 25.18 16.54
C ILE A 91 7.06 26.37 17.25
N SER A 92 8.09 26.97 16.65
CA SER A 92 8.82 28.11 17.19
C SER A 92 7.94 29.33 17.46
N GLN A 93 6.81 29.46 16.78
CA GLN A 93 5.88 30.58 16.92
C GLN A 93 4.58 30.21 17.68
N SER A 94 4.15 28.95 17.60
CA SER A 94 2.96 28.47 18.31
C SER A 94 3.23 28.19 19.79
N GLY A 95 4.50 28.16 20.17
CA GLY A 95 5.00 27.83 21.48
C GLY A 95 5.19 26.32 21.62
N ASP A 96 6.45 25.89 21.63
CA ASP A 96 6.77 24.66 22.32
C ASP A 96 6.55 24.96 23.82
N TRP A 97 5.52 24.34 24.38
CA TRP A 97 5.20 24.45 25.79
C TRP A 97 6.21 23.62 26.60
N ASN A 98 7.48 23.91 26.42
CA ASN A 98 8.56 23.28 27.15
C ASN A 98 8.56 23.75 28.60
N TYR A 99 8.41 22.80 29.46
CA TYR A 99 8.65 22.92 30.87
C TYR A 99 10.15 22.83 31.09
N ASP A 100 10.84 23.97 31.19
CA ASP A 100 12.27 24.00 31.43
C ASP A 100 12.66 23.86 32.91
N GLY A 101 11.67 23.75 33.80
CA GLY A 101 11.85 23.61 35.22
C GLY A 101 12.22 24.91 35.95
N VAL A 102 12.11 26.04 35.26
CA VAL A 102 12.44 27.37 35.82
C VAL A 102 11.18 28.11 36.23
N ASP A 103 11.17 28.65 37.42
CA ASP A 103 10.12 29.54 37.94
C ASP A 103 10.54 30.98 37.66
N TYR A 104 9.98 31.59 36.63
CA TYR A 104 10.32 32.96 36.21
C TYR A 104 9.58 34.04 36.99
N ASN A 105 8.47 33.68 37.66
CA ASN A 105 7.62 34.59 38.38
C ASN A 105 7.74 34.46 39.90
N ASP A 106 8.52 33.51 40.39
CA ASP A 106 8.84 33.27 41.80
C ASP A 106 7.62 32.86 42.65
N ASP A 107 6.63 32.19 42.04
CA ASP A 107 5.43 31.69 42.73
C ASP A 107 5.61 30.27 43.30
N GLY A 108 6.77 29.69 43.13
CA GLY A 108 7.13 28.32 43.59
C GLY A 108 6.72 27.20 42.64
N VAL A 109 6.30 27.56 41.45
CA VAL A 109 5.93 26.60 40.40
C VAL A 109 6.67 26.97 39.13
N PRO A 110 7.42 26.04 38.52
CA PRO A 110 8.09 26.33 37.27
C PRO A 110 7.12 26.79 36.18
N ASP A 111 7.48 27.85 35.48
CA ASP A 111 6.67 28.43 34.42
C ASP A 111 6.78 27.66 33.11
N LEU A 112 5.68 27.69 32.34
CA LEU A 112 5.71 27.27 30.94
C LEU A 112 6.35 28.37 30.09
N VAL A 113 7.52 28.09 29.51
CA VAL A 113 8.22 29.02 28.63
C VAL A 113 7.82 28.73 27.18
N GLY A 114 7.19 29.67 26.58
CA GLY A 114 6.89 29.69 25.16
C GLY A 114 6.20 30.98 24.79
N PRO A 115 6.39 31.50 23.59
CA PRO A 115 5.79 32.74 23.17
C PRO A 115 4.41 32.46 22.57
N PRO A 116 3.32 32.75 23.17
CA PRO A 116 2.23 33.10 22.29
C PRO A 116 2.24 34.59 22.10
N THR A 117 2.50 34.98 20.90
CA THR A 117 2.26 36.33 20.42
C THR A 117 0.76 36.60 20.28
N ILE A 118 -0.10 35.57 20.46
CA ILE A 118 -1.55 35.66 20.28
C ILE A 118 -2.29 34.87 21.36
N ASN A 119 -3.43 35.40 21.81
CA ASN A 119 -4.30 34.72 22.75
C ASN A 119 -5.21 33.72 22.04
N LEU A 120 -4.85 32.43 22.10
CA LEU A 120 -5.62 31.35 21.47
C LEU A 120 -7.02 31.13 22.06
N LEU A 121 -7.32 31.70 23.23
CA LEU A 121 -8.65 31.67 23.84
C LEU A 121 -9.53 32.89 23.48
N ASP A 122 -9.02 33.82 22.65
CA ASP A 122 -9.79 34.94 22.16
C ASP A 122 -10.99 34.43 21.33
N PRO A 123 -12.23 34.90 21.65
CA PRO A 123 -13.42 34.51 20.90
C PRO A 123 -13.32 34.74 19.38
N ASP A 124 -12.60 35.75 18.94
CA ASP A 124 -12.43 36.08 17.52
C ASP A 124 -11.46 35.07 16.84
N ILE A 125 -10.47 34.55 17.57
CA ILE A 125 -9.61 33.46 17.12
C ILE A 125 -10.41 32.15 17.07
N LEU A 126 -11.11 31.81 18.13
CA LEU A 126 -11.89 30.56 18.20
C LEU A 126 -13.02 30.50 17.18
N SER A 127 -13.64 31.63 16.85
CA SER A 127 -14.70 31.73 15.84
C SER A 127 -14.17 31.81 14.41
N GLY A 128 -12.85 32.03 14.22
CA GLY A 128 -12.23 32.28 12.93
C GLY A 128 -12.37 33.72 12.42
N ALA A 129 -12.98 34.63 13.20
CA ALA A 129 -13.10 36.04 12.80
C ALA A 129 -11.73 36.72 12.66
N ALA A 130 -10.76 36.35 13.48
CA ALA A 130 -9.38 36.83 13.45
C ALA A 130 -8.41 35.79 12.88
N VAL A 131 -8.81 34.95 11.92
CA VAL A 131 -7.97 33.89 11.33
C VAL A 131 -6.69 34.44 10.69
N ASN A 132 -6.74 35.63 10.09
CA ASN A 132 -5.56 36.23 9.48
C ASN A 132 -4.51 36.64 10.54
N ASP A 133 -4.95 37.07 11.72
CA ASP A 133 -4.06 37.40 12.82
C ASP A 133 -3.42 36.13 13.39
N LEU A 134 -4.19 35.03 13.46
CA LEU A 134 -3.66 33.72 13.84
C LEU A 134 -2.60 33.24 12.85
N VAL A 135 -2.88 33.27 11.54
CA VAL A 135 -1.90 32.90 10.50
C VAL A 135 -0.67 33.78 10.55
N ALA A 136 -0.82 35.08 10.78
CA ALA A 136 0.33 35.99 10.86
C ALA A 136 1.19 35.75 12.12
N ALA A 137 0.58 35.24 13.20
CA ALA A 137 1.27 35.01 14.47
C ALA A 137 2.03 33.68 14.52
N ILE A 138 1.44 32.59 13.98
CA ILE A 138 1.96 31.23 14.13
C ILE A 138 2.15 30.49 12.79
N GLY A 139 1.80 31.13 11.69
CA GLY A 139 1.87 30.50 10.35
C GLY A 139 3.24 30.62 9.69
N GLY A 140 3.59 29.62 8.92
CA GLY A 140 4.72 29.59 8.00
C GLY A 140 4.27 29.12 6.61
N TYR A 141 5.15 29.27 5.66
CA TYR A 141 4.94 28.78 4.29
C TYR A 141 6.23 28.14 3.80
N GLN A 142 6.10 27.01 3.14
CA GLN A 142 7.24 26.29 2.58
C GLN A 142 6.96 25.78 1.17
N THR A 143 8.06 25.52 0.46
CA THR A 143 8.04 24.89 -0.86
C THR A 143 9.08 23.78 -0.85
N GLY A 144 8.71 22.59 -1.30
CA GLY A 144 9.63 21.50 -1.61
C GLY A 144 9.57 21.16 -3.10
N GLU A 145 10.56 20.42 -3.57
CA GLU A 145 10.72 20.03 -4.97
C GLU A 145 11.19 18.58 -5.07
N THR A 146 10.58 17.83 -5.98
CA THR A 146 10.99 16.47 -6.34
C THR A 146 11.27 16.42 -7.83
N VAL A 147 12.48 16.02 -8.22
CA VAL A 147 12.86 15.74 -9.60
C VAL A 147 13.13 14.26 -9.77
N TYR A 148 12.50 13.66 -10.77
CA TYR A 148 12.74 12.27 -11.17
C TYR A 148 13.12 12.23 -12.63
N GLU A 149 14.25 11.61 -12.97
CA GLU A 149 14.73 11.45 -14.33
C GLU A 149 14.95 9.99 -14.69
N GLN A 150 14.67 9.63 -15.93
CA GLN A 150 14.94 8.30 -16.45
C GLN A 150 15.40 8.37 -17.91
N THR A 151 16.48 7.66 -18.19
CA THR A 151 16.98 7.40 -19.56
C THR A 151 16.95 5.90 -19.83
N THR A 152 16.44 5.49 -21.00
CA THR A 152 16.48 4.08 -21.42
C THR A 152 16.98 3.97 -22.84
N LEU A 153 17.87 3.01 -23.10
CA LEU A 153 18.34 2.63 -24.42
C LEU A 153 18.18 1.12 -24.57
N THR A 154 17.37 0.70 -25.54
CA THR A 154 17.10 -0.73 -25.81
C THR A 154 17.48 -1.06 -27.25
N ALA A 155 18.17 -2.14 -27.48
CA ALA A 155 18.49 -2.67 -28.81
C ALA A 155 18.05 -4.14 -28.90
N VAL A 156 17.28 -4.47 -29.94
CA VAL A 156 16.77 -5.83 -30.17
C VAL A 156 17.04 -6.26 -31.62
N VAL A 157 17.42 -7.51 -31.77
CA VAL A 157 17.50 -8.19 -33.06
C VAL A 157 16.64 -9.46 -32.96
N ALA A 158 15.73 -9.65 -33.89
CA ALA A 158 14.83 -10.80 -33.90
C ALA A 158 14.61 -11.33 -35.32
N GLY A 159 14.45 -12.66 -35.42
CA GLY A 159 14.19 -13.29 -36.69
C GLY A 159 14.08 -14.82 -36.59
N GLU A 160 13.99 -15.47 -37.74
CA GLU A 160 13.91 -16.93 -37.85
C GLU A 160 15.31 -17.55 -37.99
N LEU A 161 15.59 -18.62 -37.22
CA LEU A 161 16.85 -19.32 -37.27
C LEU A 161 16.90 -20.38 -38.41
N PHE A 162 16.06 -21.38 -38.30
CA PHE A 162 15.90 -22.45 -39.28
C PHE A 162 14.51 -23.09 -39.14
N GLU A 163 14.07 -23.74 -40.20
CA GLU A 163 12.75 -24.35 -40.26
C GLU A 163 12.75 -25.77 -39.71
N LEU A 164 11.83 -26.05 -38.78
CA LEU A 164 11.48 -27.39 -38.32
C LEU A 164 10.25 -27.89 -39.08
N PRO A 165 9.92 -29.21 -39.01
CA PRO A 165 8.71 -29.75 -39.62
C PRO A 165 7.42 -29.08 -39.19
N ALA A 166 7.40 -28.41 -38.02
CA ALA A 166 6.27 -27.73 -37.47
C ALA A 166 6.25 -26.22 -37.78
N GLY A 167 7.36 -25.64 -38.25
CA GLY A 167 7.53 -24.22 -38.57
C GLY A 167 8.92 -23.71 -38.22
N PRO A 168 9.23 -22.43 -38.50
CA PRO A 168 10.53 -21.85 -38.16
C PRO A 168 10.70 -21.65 -36.65
N ILE A 169 11.96 -21.75 -36.18
CA ILE A 169 12.34 -21.35 -34.84
C ILE A 169 12.50 -19.83 -34.82
N GLY A 170 11.74 -19.13 -34.00
CA GLY A 170 11.93 -17.72 -33.71
C GLY A 170 13.01 -17.51 -32.65
N LEU A 171 13.88 -16.50 -32.86
CA LEU A 171 14.88 -16.05 -31.88
C LEU A 171 14.87 -14.52 -31.78
N GLY A 172 14.84 -14.01 -30.57
CA GLY A 172 15.09 -12.61 -30.23
C GLY A 172 16.28 -12.50 -29.28
N ILE A 173 17.15 -11.53 -29.51
CA ILE A 173 18.27 -11.19 -28.61
C ILE A 173 18.28 -9.67 -28.45
N GLY A 174 18.51 -9.20 -27.24
CA GLY A 174 18.55 -7.77 -26.99
C GLY A 174 19.43 -7.39 -25.80
N ALA A 175 19.70 -6.09 -25.76
CA ALA A 175 20.41 -5.43 -24.67
C ALA A 175 19.66 -4.18 -24.27
N GLU A 176 19.67 -3.85 -22.99
CA GLU A 176 19.07 -2.64 -22.45
C GLU A 176 20.04 -1.96 -21.46
N TYR A 177 20.08 -0.64 -21.51
CA TYR A 177 20.70 0.21 -20.53
C TYR A 177 19.63 1.17 -20.00
N ARG A 178 19.54 1.29 -18.70
CA ARG A 178 18.61 2.23 -18.04
C ARG A 178 19.31 2.91 -16.87
N GLU A 179 19.10 4.21 -16.78
CA GLU A 179 19.56 5.07 -15.70
C GLU A 179 18.35 5.82 -15.16
N PHE A 180 18.24 5.89 -13.85
CA PHE A 180 17.18 6.62 -13.17
C PHE A 180 17.71 7.29 -11.91
N SER A 181 17.23 8.51 -11.65
CA SER A 181 17.66 9.34 -10.54
C SER A 181 16.50 10.05 -9.87
N ILE A 182 16.68 10.36 -8.60
CA ILE A 182 15.78 11.16 -7.79
C ILE A 182 16.55 12.27 -7.08
N ASP A 183 15.98 13.48 -7.03
CA ASP A 183 16.36 14.57 -6.14
C ASP A 183 15.08 15.12 -5.53
N ASP A 184 14.79 14.69 -4.30
CA ASP A 184 13.68 15.19 -3.51
C ASP A 184 14.23 16.05 -2.39
N THR A 185 13.88 17.34 -2.41
CA THR A 185 14.30 18.33 -1.43
C THR A 185 13.08 18.89 -0.72
N PRO A 186 12.76 18.39 0.49
CA PRO A 186 11.70 18.94 1.32
C PRO A 186 11.91 20.41 1.65
N GLY A 187 10.81 21.12 1.94
CA GLY A 187 10.86 22.52 2.35
C GLY A 187 11.70 22.70 3.65
N GLU A 188 12.25 23.89 3.84
CA GLU A 188 13.14 24.19 4.97
C GLU A 188 12.46 23.94 6.34
N LEU A 189 11.16 24.18 6.44
CA LEU A 189 10.39 23.95 7.67
C LEU A 189 10.30 22.44 7.98
N THR A 190 10.07 21.61 6.97
CA THR A 190 10.08 20.15 7.12
C THR A 190 11.46 19.65 7.52
N GLN A 191 12.52 20.14 6.86
CA GLN A 191 13.89 19.73 7.18
C GLN A 191 14.32 20.16 8.59
N SER A 192 13.88 21.32 9.06
CA SER A 192 14.21 21.84 10.41
C SER A 192 13.32 21.27 11.51
N GLY A 193 12.19 20.63 11.15
CA GLY A 193 11.19 20.16 12.13
C GLY A 193 10.37 21.26 12.77
N ASP A 194 10.40 22.49 12.24
CA ASP A 194 9.63 23.62 12.80
C ASP A 194 8.17 23.62 12.30
N ILE A 195 7.55 22.43 12.29
CA ILE A 195 6.15 22.23 11.87
C ILE A 195 5.38 21.50 12.95
N TRP A 196 4.33 22.12 13.46
CA TRP A 196 3.49 21.52 14.48
C TRP A 196 2.64 20.38 13.92
N GLY A 197 2.71 19.21 14.55
CA GLY A 197 1.88 18.03 14.21
C GLY A 197 2.27 17.34 12.90
N SER A 198 3.40 17.70 12.31
CA SER A 198 3.96 17.08 11.12
C SER A 198 5.30 16.41 11.40
N SER A 199 5.74 15.57 10.47
CA SER A 199 7.01 14.84 10.53
C SER A 199 8.14 15.62 9.86
N THR A 200 9.39 15.33 10.24
CA THR A 200 10.57 15.81 9.52
C THR A 200 10.94 14.88 8.38
N ALA A 201 11.61 15.41 7.37
CA ALA A 201 12.21 14.64 6.30
C ALA A 201 13.49 15.31 5.81
N GLY A 202 14.54 14.53 5.61
CA GLY A 202 15.77 14.97 4.95
C GLY A 202 15.68 14.93 3.43
N PRO A 203 16.63 15.55 2.68
CA PRO A 203 16.69 15.44 1.24
C PRO A 203 16.99 14.01 0.78
N THR A 204 16.15 13.44 -0.08
CA THR A 204 16.34 12.11 -0.67
C THR A 204 16.97 12.25 -2.06
N ARG A 205 18.21 11.79 -2.23
CA ARG A 205 18.95 11.94 -3.49
C ARG A 205 19.74 10.70 -3.83
N GLY A 206 19.67 10.28 -5.09
CA GLY A 206 20.47 9.19 -5.58
C GLY A 206 20.15 8.81 -7.01
N GLU A 207 20.99 7.96 -7.55
CA GLU A 207 20.85 7.39 -8.89
C GLU A 207 21.16 5.90 -8.86
N ASN A 208 20.60 5.16 -9.81
CA ASN A 208 20.93 3.76 -10.04
C ASN A 208 20.92 3.48 -11.54
N THR A 209 21.79 2.60 -11.97
CA THR A 209 21.86 2.15 -13.37
C THR A 209 21.64 0.65 -13.46
N VAL A 210 21.16 0.20 -14.60
CA VAL A 210 21.10 -1.24 -14.92
C VAL A 210 21.50 -1.49 -16.35
N THR A 211 22.29 -2.53 -16.54
CA THR A 211 22.63 -3.09 -17.85
C THR A 211 22.10 -4.51 -17.94
N GLU A 212 21.41 -4.82 -19.03
CA GLU A 212 20.73 -6.08 -19.20
C GLU A 212 21.01 -6.70 -20.56
N LEU A 213 21.12 -8.02 -20.59
CA LEU A 213 21.18 -8.84 -21.81
C LEU A 213 20.09 -9.90 -21.76
N PHE A 214 19.35 -10.07 -22.83
CA PHE A 214 18.27 -11.03 -22.89
C PHE A 214 18.18 -11.77 -24.22
N ALA A 215 17.65 -12.99 -24.14
CA ALA A 215 17.32 -13.80 -25.31
C ALA A 215 15.99 -14.53 -25.10
N GLU A 216 15.24 -14.67 -26.19
CA GLU A 216 13.97 -15.39 -26.22
C GLU A 216 13.92 -16.30 -27.44
N VAL A 217 13.41 -17.52 -27.26
CA VAL A 217 13.23 -18.51 -28.32
C VAL A 217 11.81 -19.03 -28.34
N GLU A 218 11.24 -19.15 -29.54
CA GLU A 218 9.99 -19.86 -29.80
C GLU A 218 10.22 -21.04 -30.71
N VAL A 219 9.82 -22.23 -30.25
CA VAL A 219 10.04 -23.50 -30.94
C VAL A 219 8.73 -24.18 -31.22
N PRO A 220 8.24 -24.21 -32.47
CA PRO A 220 7.10 -25.04 -32.86
C PRO A 220 7.54 -26.54 -32.90
N ILE A 221 6.97 -27.33 -31.96
CA ILE A 221 7.40 -28.75 -31.77
C ILE A 221 6.55 -29.67 -32.66
N PHE A 222 5.23 -29.49 -32.64
CA PHE A 222 4.31 -30.30 -33.46
C PHE A 222 3.26 -29.40 -34.11
N LYS A 223 2.83 -29.79 -35.33
CA LYS A 223 1.73 -29.14 -36.04
C LYS A 223 0.94 -30.16 -36.86
N GLY A 224 -0.39 -30.11 -36.73
CA GLY A 224 -1.30 -30.98 -37.52
C GLY A 224 -1.24 -32.46 -37.17
N GLN A 225 -0.75 -32.86 -36.00
CA GLN A 225 -0.71 -34.23 -35.55
C GLN A 225 -1.92 -34.60 -34.69
N PRO A 226 -2.33 -35.90 -34.67
CA PRO A 226 -3.40 -36.35 -33.77
C PRO A 226 -3.06 -36.02 -32.31
N PHE A 227 -3.96 -35.34 -31.58
CA PHE A 227 -3.80 -34.83 -30.21
C PHE A 227 -2.68 -33.80 -30.02
N ALA A 228 -2.10 -33.29 -31.09
CA ALA A 228 -1.07 -32.25 -31.11
C ALA A 228 -1.27 -31.36 -32.36
N GLU A 229 -2.40 -30.69 -32.43
CA GLU A 229 -2.74 -29.81 -33.55
C GLU A 229 -1.76 -28.66 -33.68
N ASP A 230 -1.34 -28.13 -32.54
CA ASP A 230 -0.23 -27.20 -32.42
C ASP A 230 0.43 -27.38 -31.05
N VAL A 231 1.75 -27.52 -31.01
CA VAL A 231 2.52 -27.54 -29.77
C VAL A 231 3.72 -26.62 -29.94
N THR A 232 3.73 -25.56 -29.15
CA THR A 232 4.78 -24.55 -29.17
C THR A 232 5.43 -24.41 -27.79
N PHE A 233 6.75 -24.44 -27.76
CA PHE A 233 7.56 -24.17 -26.59
C PHE A 233 8.13 -22.74 -26.68
N ASN A 234 8.11 -22.02 -25.56
CA ASN A 234 8.72 -20.70 -25.40
C ASN A 234 9.78 -20.78 -24.28
N GLY A 235 10.91 -20.16 -24.50
CA GLY A 235 11.96 -20.03 -23.50
C GLY A 235 12.59 -18.65 -23.55
N SER A 236 12.87 -18.05 -22.41
CA SER A 236 13.60 -16.80 -22.32
C SER A 236 14.57 -16.79 -21.15
N VAL A 237 15.63 -16.01 -21.29
CA VAL A 237 16.63 -15.73 -20.25
C VAL A 237 17.01 -14.26 -20.30
N ARG A 238 17.21 -13.65 -19.14
CA ARG A 238 17.71 -12.28 -18.98
C ARG A 238 18.74 -12.25 -17.86
N GLY A 239 19.93 -11.74 -18.14
CA GLY A 239 20.92 -11.38 -17.13
C GLY A 239 20.91 -9.87 -16.95
N PHE A 240 21.07 -9.41 -15.71
CA PHE A 240 21.11 -8.00 -15.37
C PHE A 240 22.20 -7.70 -14.34
N GLU A 241 22.66 -6.45 -14.35
CA GLU A 241 23.64 -5.92 -13.41
C GLU A 241 23.23 -4.49 -13.05
N TYR A 242 22.92 -4.26 -11.78
CA TYR A 242 22.62 -2.95 -11.19
C TYR A 242 23.86 -2.42 -10.47
N ASP A 243 24.03 -1.10 -10.44
CA ASP A 243 25.05 -0.47 -9.60
C ASP A 243 24.74 -0.71 -8.10
N ILE A 244 23.47 -0.62 -7.71
CA ILE A 244 22.97 -0.97 -6.38
C ILE A 244 21.80 -1.95 -6.53
N GLY A 245 21.84 -3.09 -5.86
CA GLY A 245 20.85 -4.16 -5.95
C GLY A 245 21.36 -5.46 -6.56
N GLY A 246 22.66 -5.48 -6.92
CA GLY A 246 23.38 -6.69 -7.34
C GLY A 246 23.18 -7.11 -8.80
N SER A 247 23.62 -8.31 -9.11
CA SER A 247 23.51 -8.93 -10.43
C SER A 247 22.96 -10.33 -10.32
N ASP A 248 22.05 -10.70 -11.23
CA ASP A 248 21.48 -12.04 -11.29
C ASP A 248 20.94 -12.34 -12.70
N SER A 249 20.27 -13.47 -12.84
CA SER A 249 19.61 -13.87 -14.08
C SER A 249 18.23 -14.47 -13.80
N ILE A 250 17.29 -14.15 -14.66
CA ILE A 250 15.94 -14.71 -14.65
C ILE A 250 15.69 -15.50 -15.92
N TYR A 251 14.78 -16.47 -15.83
CA TYR A 251 14.38 -17.27 -16.98
C TYR A 251 12.89 -17.59 -16.95
N LYS A 252 12.34 -17.88 -18.11
CA LYS A 252 10.96 -18.35 -18.26
C LYS A 252 10.89 -19.47 -19.28
N VAL A 253 10.09 -20.48 -18.99
CA VAL A 253 9.74 -21.56 -19.93
C VAL A 253 8.23 -21.68 -19.99
N GLY A 254 7.71 -21.95 -21.19
CA GLY A 254 6.27 -22.08 -21.42
C GLY A 254 5.96 -23.13 -22.48
N LEU A 255 4.80 -23.73 -22.35
CA LEU A 255 4.25 -24.69 -23.29
C LEU A 255 2.82 -24.32 -23.62
N ASN A 256 2.52 -24.16 -24.91
CA ASN A 256 1.19 -24.11 -25.45
C ASN A 256 0.91 -25.37 -26.21
N TRP A 257 -0.20 -26.04 -25.89
CA TRP A 257 -0.59 -27.32 -26.49
C TRP A 257 -2.04 -27.28 -26.92
N GLN A 258 -2.28 -27.02 -28.21
CA GLN A 258 -3.58 -27.21 -28.84
C GLN A 258 -3.78 -28.71 -29.11
N VAL A 259 -4.51 -29.38 -28.21
CA VAL A 259 -4.73 -30.85 -28.29
C VAL A 259 -5.62 -31.18 -29.49
N ASN A 260 -6.66 -30.37 -29.68
CA ASN A 260 -7.65 -30.46 -30.76
C ASN A 260 -8.41 -29.12 -30.84
N PRO A 261 -9.34 -28.89 -31.80
CA PRO A 261 -10.04 -27.62 -31.92
C PRO A 261 -10.86 -27.19 -30.69
N ILE A 262 -11.12 -28.11 -29.74
CA ILE A 262 -11.95 -27.86 -28.56
C ILE A 262 -11.10 -27.60 -27.30
N LEU A 263 -9.92 -28.24 -27.21
CA LEU A 263 -9.12 -28.26 -25.99
C LEU A 263 -7.72 -27.74 -26.27
N ARG A 264 -7.33 -26.71 -25.49
CA ARG A 264 -5.95 -26.21 -25.37
C ARG A 264 -5.50 -26.34 -23.92
N ALA A 265 -4.28 -26.78 -23.71
CA ALA A 265 -3.57 -26.71 -22.43
C ALA A 265 -2.44 -25.69 -22.53
N ARG A 266 -2.16 -25.01 -21.44
CA ARG A 266 -1.03 -24.09 -21.33
C ARG A 266 -0.36 -24.23 -19.97
N SER A 267 0.95 -24.05 -19.94
CA SER A 267 1.71 -23.99 -18.68
C SER A 267 2.89 -23.09 -18.84
N SER A 268 3.26 -22.37 -17.80
CA SER A 268 4.49 -21.62 -17.74
C SER A 268 5.11 -21.67 -16.35
N PHE A 269 6.44 -21.65 -16.31
CA PHE A 269 7.23 -21.43 -15.12
C PHE A 269 8.25 -20.34 -15.43
N GLY A 270 8.45 -19.40 -14.51
CA GLY A 270 9.44 -18.38 -14.69
C GLY A 270 9.83 -17.73 -13.37
N THR A 271 11.04 -17.19 -13.36
CA THR A 271 11.55 -16.33 -12.32
C THR A 271 11.39 -14.86 -12.71
N SER A 272 11.32 -13.99 -11.73
CA SER A 272 11.28 -12.53 -11.89
C SER A 272 12.13 -11.87 -10.81
N TYR A 273 12.47 -10.62 -11.00
CA TYR A 273 13.13 -9.80 -9.98
C TYR A 273 12.49 -8.42 -9.91
N ARG A 274 12.66 -7.77 -8.77
CA ARG A 274 12.37 -6.34 -8.56
C ARG A 274 13.58 -5.70 -7.88
N ALA A 275 14.23 -4.78 -8.58
CA ALA A 275 15.30 -4.00 -7.96
C ALA A 275 14.73 -3.03 -6.93
N PRO A 276 15.52 -2.62 -5.91
CA PRO A 276 15.11 -1.60 -4.96
C PRO A 276 14.72 -0.30 -5.66
N ALA A 277 13.63 0.32 -5.24
CA ALA A 277 13.24 1.64 -5.71
C ALA A 277 14.14 2.73 -5.13
N LEU A 278 14.25 3.90 -5.80
CA LEU A 278 15.14 4.97 -5.33
C LEU A 278 14.81 5.46 -3.92
N PHE A 279 13.53 5.50 -3.53
CA PHE A 279 13.16 5.82 -2.15
C PHE A 279 13.57 4.71 -1.16
N GLU A 280 13.49 3.44 -1.56
CA GLU A 280 13.94 2.33 -0.72
C GLU A 280 15.46 2.37 -0.49
N LEU A 281 16.21 2.86 -1.48
CA LEU A 281 17.66 3.02 -1.39
C LEU A 281 18.06 4.27 -0.59
N PHE A 282 17.47 5.42 -0.91
CA PHE A 282 18.05 6.72 -0.56
C PHE A 282 17.20 7.55 0.39
N LEU A 283 16.04 7.06 0.86
CA LEU A 283 15.19 7.80 1.79
C LEU A 283 15.98 8.26 3.01
N GLN A 284 15.92 9.57 3.30
CA GLN A 284 16.69 10.20 4.37
C GLN A 284 15.75 10.52 5.54
N ASP A 285 15.87 9.74 6.62
CA ASP A 285 15.34 10.02 7.97
C ASP A 285 13.94 10.66 8.00
N GLN A 286 13.00 10.07 7.26
CA GLN A 286 11.62 10.53 7.31
C GLN A 286 10.98 10.11 8.63
N THR A 287 10.56 11.07 9.43
CA THR A 287 9.93 10.79 10.71
C THR A 287 8.41 10.63 10.58
N GLY A 288 7.81 9.98 11.55
CA GLY A 288 6.37 9.82 11.71
C GLY A 288 6.03 9.59 13.18
N PHE A 289 4.74 9.47 13.49
CA PHE A 289 4.29 9.25 14.85
C PHE A 289 3.46 7.97 14.94
N VAL A 290 3.74 7.15 15.96
CA VAL A 290 2.99 5.92 16.24
C VAL A 290 2.47 5.94 17.69
N SER A 291 1.27 5.43 17.90
CA SER A 291 0.71 5.35 19.26
C SER A 291 1.49 4.35 20.11
N GLN A 292 1.86 4.73 21.31
CA GLN A 292 2.47 3.84 22.32
C GLN A 292 1.66 2.55 22.46
N THR A 293 0.35 2.67 22.58
CA THR A 293 -0.56 1.53 22.79
C THR A 293 -0.66 0.57 21.61
N SER A 294 -0.29 1.02 20.41
CA SER A 294 -0.34 0.17 19.20
C SER A 294 0.95 -0.58 18.93
N VAL A 295 2.08 -0.13 19.52
CA VAL A 295 3.40 -0.68 19.18
C VAL A 295 4.12 -1.31 20.36
N ASP A 296 3.74 -0.98 21.61
CA ASP A 296 4.45 -1.43 22.80
C ASP A 296 3.78 -2.66 23.45
N PRO A 297 4.34 -3.88 23.28
CA PRO A 297 3.79 -5.09 23.88
C PRO A 297 3.97 -5.14 25.41
N CYS A 298 4.75 -4.22 26.00
CA CYS A 298 4.93 -4.13 27.44
C CYS A 298 3.84 -3.31 28.14
N ILE A 299 2.87 -2.77 27.43
CA ILE A 299 1.71 -2.14 28.03
C ILE A 299 0.80 -3.23 28.63
N ASN A 300 0.52 -3.12 29.94
CA ASN A 300 -0.26 -4.10 30.71
C ASN A 300 0.23 -5.55 30.52
N TRP A 301 1.56 -5.73 30.43
CA TRP A 301 2.14 -7.05 30.17
C TRP A 301 1.83 -8.07 31.26
N GLY A 302 1.42 -7.63 32.44
CA GLY A 302 0.93 -8.51 33.50
C GLY A 302 -0.23 -9.39 33.08
N ASP A 303 -1.08 -8.91 32.16
CA ASP A 303 -2.29 -9.58 31.67
C ASP A 303 -2.06 -10.42 30.40
N THR A 304 -0.91 -10.26 29.71
CA THR A 304 -0.64 -11.02 28.48
C THR A 304 -0.43 -12.52 28.76
N THR A 305 -0.89 -13.36 27.85
CA THR A 305 -0.63 -14.82 27.86
C THR A 305 0.75 -15.18 27.28
N ASN A 306 1.39 -14.27 26.55
CA ASN A 306 2.72 -14.51 25.95
C ASN A 306 3.81 -14.51 27.01
N GLN A 307 4.40 -15.69 27.26
CA GLN A 307 5.41 -15.87 28.29
C GLN A 307 6.71 -15.13 28.00
N ASN A 308 7.09 -14.95 26.72
CA ASN A 308 8.30 -14.22 26.36
C ASN A 308 8.14 -12.73 26.70
N ILE A 309 7.01 -12.12 26.34
CA ILE A 309 6.70 -10.72 26.67
C ILE A 309 6.75 -10.52 28.20
N ARG A 310 6.10 -11.39 28.97
CA ARG A 310 6.13 -11.32 30.45
C ARG A 310 7.54 -11.36 31.00
N THR A 311 8.36 -12.28 30.49
CA THR A 311 9.74 -12.45 30.95
C THR A 311 10.61 -11.28 30.56
N ASN A 312 10.52 -10.82 29.32
CA ASN A 312 11.42 -9.82 28.75
C ASN A 312 11.08 -8.40 29.23
N CYS A 313 9.78 -8.03 29.33
CA CYS A 313 9.36 -6.75 29.89
C CYS A 313 9.74 -6.66 31.39
N ALA A 314 9.59 -7.75 32.16
CA ALA A 314 10.05 -7.81 33.54
C ALA A 314 11.58 -7.68 33.64
N ALA A 315 12.35 -8.31 32.74
CA ALA A 315 13.80 -8.21 32.68
C ALA A 315 14.28 -6.79 32.32
N ALA A 316 13.49 -6.07 31.51
CA ALA A 316 13.71 -4.64 31.21
C ALA A 316 13.34 -3.70 32.37
N GLY A 317 12.76 -4.23 33.45
CA GLY A 317 12.37 -3.46 34.64
C GLY A 317 11.10 -2.65 34.49
N ILE A 318 10.27 -2.96 33.48
CA ILE A 318 9.00 -2.28 33.20
C ILE A 318 7.95 -2.82 34.19
N PRO A 319 7.14 -1.96 34.86
CA PRO A 319 6.05 -2.41 35.73
C PRO A 319 5.00 -3.26 34.99
N ASP A 320 4.43 -4.25 35.67
CA ASP A 320 3.45 -5.17 35.09
C ASP A 320 2.11 -4.50 34.72
N ASP A 321 1.83 -3.37 35.36
CA ASP A 321 0.68 -2.50 35.13
C ASP A 321 1.01 -1.24 34.32
N PHE A 322 2.13 -1.21 33.60
CA PHE A 322 2.53 -0.07 32.77
C PHE A 322 1.48 0.21 31.69
N THR A 323 0.97 1.43 31.64
CA THR A 323 -0.14 1.82 30.76
C THR A 323 0.29 2.55 29.48
N GLY A 324 1.60 2.69 29.24
CA GLY A 324 2.13 3.44 28.07
C GLY A 324 2.06 4.96 28.22
N GLY A 325 1.69 5.45 29.42
CA GLY A 325 1.51 6.88 29.68
C GLY A 325 0.18 7.44 29.16
N LEU A 326 -0.06 8.71 29.42
CA LEU A 326 -1.31 9.40 29.02
C LEU A 326 -1.24 9.81 27.55
N GLY A 327 -1.60 8.90 26.62
CA GLY A 327 -1.83 9.24 25.22
C GLY A 327 -0.58 9.64 24.44
N GLY A 328 0.61 9.20 24.86
CA GLY A 328 1.85 9.47 24.16
C GLY A 328 1.96 8.75 22.83
N SER A 329 2.58 9.39 21.86
CA SER A 329 3.10 8.75 20.64
C SER A 329 4.62 8.64 20.74
N ALA A 330 5.16 7.59 20.13
CA ALA A 330 6.59 7.48 19.86
C ALA A 330 6.90 8.07 18.49
N LEU A 331 8.09 8.62 18.32
CA LEU A 331 8.63 8.95 17.02
C LEU A 331 9.02 7.65 16.31
N ILE A 332 8.75 7.55 15.02
CA ILE A 332 9.32 6.52 14.15
C ILE A 332 10.09 7.20 13.04
N THR A 333 11.35 6.81 12.87
CA THR A 333 12.23 7.35 11.82
C THR A 333 12.45 6.25 10.77
N THR A 334 12.05 6.51 9.54
CA THR A 334 12.22 5.59 8.42
C THR A 334 13.36 6.06 7.53
N SER A 335 14.30 5.16 7.26
CA SER A 335 15.46 5.42 6.41
C SER A 335 15.58 4.34 5.32
N GLY A 336 16.19 4.71 4.20
CA GLY A 336 16.50 3.77 3.13
C GLY A 336 17.58 2.77 3.56
N GLY A 337 17.61 1.60 2.90
CA GLY A 337 18.55 0.54 3.19
C GLY A 337 19.90 0.68 2.48
N GLY A 338 20.03 1.64 1.56
CA GLY A 338 21.29 1.92 0.86
C GLY A 338 21.83 0.73 0.07
N ASP A 339 23.16 0.59 0.09
CA ASP A 339 23.89 -0.45 -0.65
C ASP A 339 23.70 -1.87 -0.10
N GLU A 340 23.03 -2.02 1.06
CA GLU A 340 22.76 -3.32 1.66
C GLU A 340 21.52 -3.99 1.08
N LEU A 341 20.70 -3.24 0.31
CA LEU A 341 19.53 -3.80 -0.34
C LEU A 341 19.89 -4.61 -1.59
N GLU A 342 19.33 -5.80 -1.66
CA GLU A 342 19.38 -6.69 -2.83
C GLU A 342 18.04 -6.67 -3.59
N SER A 343 18.05 -7.16 -4.83
CA SER A 343 16.82 -7.31 -5.60
C SER A 343 15.94 -8.41 -5.00
N GLU A 344 14.63 -8.15 -4.93
CA GLU A 344 13.67 -9.22 -4.63
C GLU A 344 13.64 -10.25 -5.74
N SER A 345 13.44 -11.49 -5.39
CA SER A 345 13.24 -12.58 -6.35
C SER A 345 11.83 -13.12 -6.31
N GLY A 346 11.30 -13.52 -7.45
CA GLY A 346 9.97 -14.12 -7.55
C GLY A 346 9.98 -15.35 -8.43
N GLU A 347 9.18 -16.35 -8.05
CA GLU A 347 8.87 -17.52 -8.85
C GLU A 347 7.38 -17.56 -9.17
N THR A 348 7.06 -17.88 -10.41
CA THR A 348 5.66 -17.98 -10.85
C THR A 348 5.46 -19.26 -11.64
N PHE A 349 4.50 -20.08 -11.21
CA PHE A 349 4.02 -21.23 -11.95
C PHE A 349 2.55 -21.03 -12.35
N THR A 350 2.23 -21.32 -13.62
CA THR A 350 0.85 -21.34 -14.10
C THR A 350 0.58 -22.59 -14.90
N ALA A 351 -0.63 -23.15 -14.76
CA ALA A 351 -1.09 -24.26 -15.59
C ALA A 351 -2.59 -24.17 -15.80
N GLY A 352 -3.04 -24.24 -17.04
CA GLY A 352 -4.44 -24.08 -17.35
C GLY A 352 -4.93 -24.83 -18.58
N ILE A 353 -6.24 -24.87 -18.69
CA ILE A 353 -6.95 -25.43 -19.83
C ILE A 353 -7.96 -24.44 -20.38
N ILE A 354 -8.09 -24.42 -21.70
CA ILE A 354 -9.08 -23.62 -22.42
C ILE A 354 -9.96 -24.57 -23.21
N LEU A 355 -11.28 -24.42 -23.02
CA LEU A 355 -12.30 -25.20 -23.71
C LEU A 355 -13.09 -24.29 -24.65
N THR A 356 -13.14 -24.65 -25.93
CA THR A 356 -13.89 -23.95 -26.99
C THR A 356 -14.81 -24.95 -27.72
N PRO A 357 -15.96 -25.36 -27.09
CA PRO A 357 -16.84 -26.35 -27.67
C PRO A 357 -17.44 -25.87 -29.01
N THR A 358 -17.57 -26.76 -29.97
CA THR A 358 -18.03 -26.42 -31.33
C THR A 358 -19.54 -26.25 -31.45
N PHE A 359 -20.30 -26.63 -30.41
CA PHE A 359 -21.78 -26.56 -30.42
C PHE A 359 -22.32 -25.19 -29.96
N ALA A 360 -21.45 -24.33 -29.40
CA ALA A 360 -21.78 -22.99 -28.93
C ALA A 360 -20.57 -22.08 -29.08
N ASN A 361 -20.77 -20.79 -29.24
CA ASN A 361 -19.72 -19.80 -29.18
C ASN A 361 -19.39 -19.54 -27.70
N LEU A 362 -18.68 -20.48 -27.09
CA LEU A 362 -18.34 -20.53 -25.69
C LEU A 362 -16.83 -20.72 -25.51
N ASN A 363 -16.22 -19.90 -24.67
CA ASN A 363 -14.84 -20.06 -24.23
C ASN A 363 -14.83 -20.19 -22.70
N ILE A 364 -14.15 -21.19 -22.19
CA ILE A 364 -13.95 -21.40 -20.76
C ILE A 364 -12.45 -21.57 -20.54
N ALA A 365 -11.84 -20.71 -19.74
CA ALA A 365 -10.46 -20.87 -19.28
C ALA A 365 -10.46 -21.14 -17.78
N ILE A 366 -9.67 -22.12 -17.36
CA ILE A 366 -9.43 -22.46 -15.96
C ILE A 366 -7.92 -22.54 -15.81
N ASP A 367 -7.35 -21.67 -14.96
CA ASP A 367 -5.92 -21.56 -14.74
C ASP A 367 -5.62 -21.66 -13.24
N TYR A 368 -4.70 -22.54 -12.88
CA TYR A 368 -4.04 -22.55 -11.58
C TYR A 368 -2.84 -21.62 -11.65
N TYR A 369 -2.62 -20.87 -10.61
CA TYR A 369 -1.42 -20.05 -10.44
C TYR A 369 -0.82 -20.23 -9.05
N GLU A 370 0.49 -20.09 -8.99
CA GLU A 370 1.29 -20.03 -7.78
C GLU A 370 2.38 -18.99 -7.99
N VAL A 371 2.46 -18.03 -7.06
CA VAL A 371 3.43 -16.94 -7.06
C VAL A 371 4.10 -16.93 -5.70
N GLU A 372 5.41 -16.94 -5.69
CA GLU A 372 6.24 -16.80 -4.50
C GLU A 372 7.19 -15.62 -4.70
N ILE A 373 7.32 -14.77 -3.67
CA ILE A 373 8.26 -13.65 -3.62
C ILE A 373 9.15 -13.89 -2.41
N GLN A 374 10.45 -13.80 -2.59
CA GLN A 374 11.48 -13.93 -1.56
C GLN A 374 12.29 -12.64 -1.48
N ASP A 375 12.89 -12.40 -0.32
CA ASP A 375 13.74 -11.24 -0.05
C ASP A 375 13.01 -9.92 -0.34
N GLN A 376 11.72 -9.86 0.02
CA GLN A 376 10.91 -8.68 -0.21
C GLN A 376 11.46 -7.48 0.56
N ILE A 377 11.58 -6.35 -0.13
CA ILE A 377 12.04 -5.09 0.43
C ILE A 377 10.87 -4.45 1.16
N THR A 378 11.03 -4.22 2.45
CA THR A 378 10.02 -3.58 3.30
C THR A 378 10.66 -2.80 4.44
N SER A 379 9.96 -1.79 4.93
CA SER A 379 10.30 -1.12 6.19
C SER A 379 9.52 -1.75 7.32
N LEU A 380 10.21 -2.12 8.38
CA LEU A 380 9.57 -2.71 9.55
C LEU A 380 8.69 -1.69 10.26
N SER A 381 7.49 -2.09 10.62
CA SER A 381 6.63 -1.26 11.47
C SER A 381 7.16 -1.18 12.91
N GLY A 382 6.81 -0.12 13.63
CA GLY A 382 7.18 0.00 15.04
C GLY A 382 6.73 -1.19 15.90
N ALA A 383 5.55 -1.76 15.61
CA ALA A 383 5.05 -2.95 16.31
C ALA A 383 5.92 -4.20 16.03
N GLN A 384 6.42 -4.36 14.79
CA GLN A 384 7.33 -5.45 14.44
C GLN A 384 8.68 -5.31 15.14
N ILE A 385 9.22 -4.09 15.18
CA ILE A 385 10.51 -3.80 15.83
C ILE A 385 10.41 -4.04 17.35
N VAL A 386 9.50 -3.35 18.03
CA VAL A 386 9.38 -3.43 19.49
C VAL A 386 8.92 -4.81 19.94
N GLY A 387 7.98 -5.38 19.19
CA GLY A 387 7.56 -6.75 19.41
C GLY A 387 8.70 -7.75 19.18
N GLY A 388 9.57 -7.61 18.14
CA GLY A 388 10.77 -8.43 17.90
C GLY A 388 11.73 -8.45 19.06
N CYS A 389 11.86 -7.35 19.75
CA CYS A 389 12.65 -7.30 20.98
C CYS A 389 12.02 -8.11 22.10
N TYR A 390 10.70 -7.94 22.38
CA TYR A 390 10.11 -8.46 23.61
C TYR A 390 9.38 -9.81 23.48
N ALA A 391 8.90 -10.18 22.28
CA ALA A 391 8.10 -11.41 22.13
C ALA A 391 8.92 -12.66 21.78
N THR A 392 10.22 -12.53 21.53
CA THR A 392 11.11 -13.63 21.17
C THR A 392 11.74 -14.31 22.40
N THR A 393 12.28 -15.53 22.22
CA THR A 393 12.96 -16.27 23.29
C THR A 393 14.33 -15.71 23.66
N THR A 394 14.98 -14.95 22.76
CA THR A 394 16.26 -14.32 22.98
C THR A 394 16.06 -12.86 23.32
N PHE A 395 16.49 -12.44 24.52
CA PHE A 395 16.38 -11.06 24.99
C PHE A 395 17.66 -10.67 25.78
N PRO A 396 18.28 -9.49 25.56
CA PRO A 396 18.03 -8.62 24.41
C PRO A 396 18.49 -9.25 23.08
N ASN A 397 18.04 -8.73 21.95
CA ASN A 397 18.43 -9.10 20.59
C ASN A 397 18.57 -7.84 19.73
N ASP A 398 18.92 -7.99 18.45
CA ASP A 398 19.23 -6.89 17.54
C ASP A 398 18.05 -5.91 17.35
N PHE A 399 16.80 -6.35 17.51
CA PHE A 399 15.64 -5.46 17.46
C PHE A 399 15.61 -4.47 18.64
N CYS A 400 16.17 -4.84 19.78
CA CYS A 400 16.18 -3.98 20.96
C CYS A 400 17.09 -2.74 20.77
N ASP A 401 18.01 -2.79 19.80
CA ASP A 401 18.91 -1.69 19.46
C ASP A 401 18.26 -0.68 18.48
N LEU A 402 17.07 -1.03 17.92
CA LEU A 402 16.36 -0.21 16.96
C LEU A 402 15.36 0.77 17.58
N PHE A 403 15.28 0.87 18.89
CA PHE A 403 14.44 1.86 19.55
C PHE A 403 15.00 2.29 20.90
N GLU A 404 14.58 3.47 21.30
CA GLU A 404 14.92 4.03 22.61
C GLU A 404 13.69 4.03 23.53
N ARG A 405 13.91 3.76 24.80
CA ARG A 405 12.90 3.79 25.83
C ARG A 405 13.36 4.66 27.00
N ASP A 406 12.50 5.53 27.44
CA ASP A 406 12.71 6.40 28.57
C ASP A 406 13.07 5.64 29.85
N SER A 407 13.98 6.20 30.62
CA SER A 407 14.38 5.63 31.92
C SER A 407 13.23 5.69 32.94
N ALA A 408 13.29 4.87 33.97
CA ALA A 408 12.33 4.86 35.07
C ALA A 408 12.25 6.20 35.84
N THR A 409 13.21 7.09 35.65
CA THR A 409 13.30 8.41 36.32
C THR A 409 13.01 9.59 35.40
N SER A 410 12.64 9.33 34.15
CA SER A 410 12.24 10.40 33.21
C SER A 410 10.86 10.96 33.56
N LEU A 411 10.46 12.05 32.93
CA LEU A 411 9.12 12.63 33.07
C LEU A 411 8.04 11.72 32.45
N THR A 412 8.45 10.87 31.51
CA THR A 412 7.64 9.89 30.79
C THR A 412 8.20 8.47 30.99
N PRO A 413 8.17 7.92 32.21
CA PRO A 413 8.89 6.69 32.54
C PRO A 413 8.47 5.53 31.63
N PHE A 414 9.47 4.83 31.09
CA PHE A 414 9.32 3.64 30.24
C PHE A 414 8.62 3.86 28.89
N GLN A 415 8.29 5.08 28.49
CA GLN A 415 7.72 5.32 27.17
C GLN A 415 8.76 5.08 26.07
N LEU A 416 8.30 4.65 24.91
CA LEU A 416 9.12 4.62 23.69
C LEU A 416 9.33 6.06 23.21
N ASP A 417 10.57 6.46 22.93
CA ASP A 417 10.91 7.79 22.44
C ASP A 417 11.03 7.78 20.92
N ASN A 418 12.00 7.07 20.37
CA ASN A 418 12.22 6.93 18.93
C ASN A 418 12.35 5.46 18.53
N ILE A 419 11.78 5.10 17.38
CA ILE A 419 11.88 3.78 16.75
C ILE A 419 12.52 3.97 15.37
N GLN A 420 13.60 3.26 15.09
CA GLN A 420 14.32 3.31 13.82
C GLN A 420 13.80 2.20 12.89
N ALA A 421 13.05 2.57 11.87
CA ALA A 421 12.51 1.69 10.86
C ALA A 421 13.41 1.67 9.62
N LEU A 422 14.29 0.70 9.54
CA LEU A 422 15.16 0.51 8.37
C LEU A 422 14.43 -0.25 7.27
N THR A 423 14.74 0.09 6.02
CA THR A 423 14.30 -0.68 4.86
C THR A 423 15.25 -1.85 4.64
N LEU A 424 14.73 -3.06 4.58
CA LEU A 424 15.49 -4.32 4.56
C LEU A 424 14.86 -5.34 3.61
N ASN A 425 15.65 -6.33 3.17
CA ASN A 425 15.14 -7.54 2.52
C ASN A 425 14.81 -8.59 3.58
N VAL A 426 13.54 -8.77 3.94
CA VAL A 426 13.20 -9.56 5.14
C VAL A 426 12.03 -10.52 4.97
N ASP A 427 11.20 -10.34 3.97
CA ASP A 427 9.91 -11.01 3.88
C ASP A 427 9.84 -12.01 2.74
N SER A 428 8.95 -12.97 2.88
CA SER A 428 8.49 -13.80 1.78
C SER A 428 6.97 -13.79 1.72
N GLN A 429 6.44 -13.85 0.50
CA GLN A 429 5.01 -13.96 0.25
C GLN A 429 4.73 -15.10 -0.70
N GLN A 430 3.67 -15.84 -0.45
CA GLN A 430 3.18 -16.87 -1.37
C GLN A 430 1.68 -16.69 -1.57
N GLN A 431 1.28 -16.73 -2.83
CA GLN A 431 -0.11 -16.74 -3.20
C GLN A 431 -0.37 -17.80 -4.25
N ARG A 432 -1.40 -18.63 -4.06
CA ARG A 432 -1.87 -19.58 -5.06
C ARG A 432 -3.37 -19.58 -5.16
N GLY A 433 -3.87 -19.90 -6.34
CA GLY A 433 -5.29 -19.86 -6.59
C GLY A 433 -5.71 -20.45 -7.93
N ILE A 434 -6.98 -20.31 -8.22
CA ILE A 434 -7.61 -20.75 -9.47
C ILE A 434 -8.39 -19.59 -10.05
N ASP A 435 -8.14 -19.28 -11.32
CA ASP A 435 -8.92 -18.36 -12.12
C ASP A 435 -9.88 -19.12 -13.04
N LEU A 436 -11.09 -18.62 -13.13
CA LEU A 436 -12.09 -19.04 -14.09
C LEU A 436 -12.52 -17.85 -14.94
N GLU A 437 -12.39 -17.96 -16.25
CA GLU A 437 -12.95 -17.04 -17.21
C GLU A 437 -13.93 -17.76 -18.12
N VAL A 438 -15.12 -17.20 -18.29
CA VAL A 438 -16.14 -17.73 -19.19
C VAL A 438 -16.63 -16.60 -20.09
N ARG A 439 -16.61 -16.83 -21.39
CA ARG A 439 -17.25 -15.98 -22.39
C ARG A 439 -18.18 -16.81 -23.25
N TYR A 440 -19.45 -16.44 -23.27
CA TYR A 440 -20.46 -16.97 -24.13
C TYR A 440 -21.03 -15.85 -24.99
N GLU A 441 -21.16 -16.08 -26.28
CA GLU A 441 -21.77 -15.15 -27.23
C GLU A 441 -22.65 -15.91 -28.24
N GLU A 442 -23.89 -15.51 -28.37
CA GLU A 442 -24.83 -16.20 -29.29
C GLU A 442 -25.80 -15.21 -29.93
N ASP A 443 -26.03 -15.42 -31.21
CA ASP A 443 -26.96 -14.64 -31.99
C ASP A 443 -28.35 -15.25 -31.92
N PHE A 444 -29.28 -14.50 -31.32
CA PHE A 444 -30.69 -14.83 -31.27
C PHE A 444 -31.49 -13.94 -32.23
N ASN A 445 -32.69 -14.35 -32.54
CA ASN A 445 -33.60 -13.55 -33.38
C ASN A 445 -33.98 -12.19 -32.77
N PHE A 446 -33.72 -11.98 -31.47
CA PHE A 446 -33.97 -10.73 -30.75
C PHE A 446 -32.71 -9.89 -30.52
N GLY A 447 -31.52 -10.38 -30.86
CA GLY A 447 -30.25 -9.70 -30.69
C GLY A 447 -29.12 -10.66 -30.30
N THR A 448 -27.90 -10.12 -30.20
CA THR A 448 -26.72 -10.87 -29.75
C THR A 448 -26.59 -10.79 -28.23
N LEU A 449 -26.58 -11.94 -27.57
CA LEU A 449 -26.36 -12.06 -26.12
C LEU A 449 -24.89 -12.41 -25.87
N THR A 450 -24.21 -11.59 -25.07
CA THR A 450 -22.85 -11.87 -24.55
C THR A 450 -22.90 -12.00 -23.03
N VAL A 451 -22.32 -13.06 -22.51
CA VAL A 451 -22.13 -13.28 -21.07
C VAL A 451 -20.64 -13.46 -20.81
N GLU A 452 -20.07 -12.64 -19.97
CA GLU A 452 -18.68 -12.70 -19.54
C GLU A 452 -18.66 -12.81 -18.02
N THR A 453 -17.83 -13.69 -17.48
CA THR A 453 -17.59 -13.79 -16.05
C THR A 453 -16.15 -14.12 -15.78
N SER A 454 -15.60 -13.50 -14.73
CA SER A 454 -14.27 -13.73 -14.20
C SER A 454 -14.41 -14.04 -12.71
N MET A 455 -13.77 -15.09 -12.24
CA MET A 455 -13.77 -15.47 -10.82
C MET A 455 -12.38 -15.93 -10.42
N ASN A 456 -11.91 -15.46 -9.27
CA ASN A 456 -10.70 -15.91 -8.62
C ASN A 456 -11.04 -16.62 -7.31
N TRP A 457 -10.48 -17.79 -7.10
CA TRP A 457 -10.45 -18.51 -5.84
C TRP A 457 -9.02 -18.53 -5.33
N ALA A 458 -8.70 -17.71 -4.35
CA ALA A 458 -7.45 -17.82 -3.60
C ALA A 458 -7.49 -19.08 -2.73
N LEU A 459 -6.53 -19.96 -2.90
CA LEU A 459 -6.38 -21.19 -2.12
C LEU A 459 -5.52 -20.96 -0.89
N GLU A 460 -4.54 -20.06 -1.01
CA GLU A 460 -3.60 -19.70 0.03
C GLU A 460 -3.09 -18.29 -0.21
N ARG A 461 -2.84 -17.54 0.86
CA ARG A 461 -2.19 -16.24 0.85
C ARG A 461 -1.31 -16.11 2.08
N TYR A 462 -0.09 -16.50 1.94
CA TYR A 462 0.88 -16.58 3.00
C TYR A 462 1.80 -15.35 2.99
N ILE A 463 2.04 -14.75 4.16
CA ILE A 463 2.98 -13.64 4.34
C ILE A 463 3.86 -14.00 5.53
N ASN A 464 5.15 -14.16 5.30
CA ASN A 464 6.10 -14.52 6.34
C ASN A 464 7.09 -13.36 6.56
N VAL A 465 7.01 -12.77 7.73
CA VAL A 465 7.93 -11.73 8.18
C VAL A 465 8.90 -12.34 9.18
N PHE A 466 10.20 -12.36 8.87
CA PHE A 466 11.25 -12.96 9.71
C PHE A 466 11.04 -14.45 10.08
N GLY A 467 10.28 -15.20 9.29
CA GLY A 467 10.06 -16.63 9.57
C GLY A 467 9.32 -16.92 10.86
N SER A 468 8.54 -15.99 11.40
CA SER A 468 7.86 -16.19 12.68
C SER A 468 6.39 -15.77 12.64
N ASP A 469 5.54 -16.45 13.43
CA ASP A 469 4.14 -16.13 13.74
C ASP A 469 3.98 -14.79 14.48
N PHE A 470 5.01 -13.98 14.45
CA PHE A 470 5.29 -12.86 15.31
C PHE A 470 4.39 -11.63 15.04
N VAL A 471 3.94 -11.44 13.78
CA VAL A 471 3.55 -10.11 13.31
C VAL A 471 2.08 -9.80 13.43
N SER A 472 1.21 -10.78 13.43
CA SER A 472 -0.21 -10.52 13.22
C SER A 472 -1.15 -11.21 14.19
N GLY A 473 -0.66 -12.12 15.04
CA GLY A 473 -1.54 -13.03 15.79
C GLY A 473 -2.37 -13.92 14.85
N VAL A 474 -2.00 -13.98 13.56
CA VAL A 474 -2.59 -14.86 12.56
C VAL A 474 -1.91 -16.21 12.67
N GLU A 475 -2.69 -17.24 12.94
CA GLU A 475 -2.20 -18.61 12.99
C GLU A 475 -1.67 -19.02 11.61
N ASP A 476 -0.47 -19.57 11.55
CA ASP A 476 0.21 -20.04 10.34
C ASP A 476 0.50 -18.96 9.28
N ASN A 477 0.36 -17.68 9.57
CA ASN A 477 0.56 -16.56 8.62
C ASN A 477 -0.27 -16.66 7.31
N ASP A 478 -1.32 -17.47 7.26
CA ASP A 478 -2.23 -17.55 6.12
C ASP A 478 -3.41 -16.57 6.26
N PHE A 479 -3.36 -15.50 5.50
CA PHE A 479 -4.37 -14.44 5.49
C PHE A 479 -5.57 -14.76 4.60
N ASN A 480 -5.59 -15.91 3.91
CA ASN A 480 -6.65 -16.23 2.97
C ASN A 480 -8.03 -16.35 3.66
N GLY A 481 -8.98 -15.57 3.20
CA GLY A 481 -10.34 -15.51 3.75
C GLY A 481 -10.50 -14.60 4.96
N THR A 482 -9.44 -13.93 5.43
CA THR A 482 -9.55 -12.90 6.47
C THR A 482 -10.07 -11.58 5.91
N ILE A 483 -10.46 -10.66 6.78
CA ILE A 483 -10.94 -9.33 6.39
C ILE A 483 -9.83 -8.56 5.67
N GLY A 484 -10.13 -8.09 4.46
CA GLY A 484 -9.17 -7.49 3.53
C GLY A 484 -8.62 -8.47 2.48
N TYR A 485 -8.76 -9.78 2.71
CA TYR A 485 -8.22 -10.84 1.85
C TYR A 485 -9.28 -11.91 1.53
N PRO A 486 -10.37 -11.56 0.83
CA PRO A 486 -11.42 -12.52 0.49
C PRO A 486 -10.87 -13.69 -0.32
N SER A 487 -11.27 -14.91 0.04
CA SER A 487 -10.85 -16.11 -0.69
C SER A 487 -11.52 -16.26 -2.05
N VAL A 488 -12.64 -15.57 -2.29
CA VAL A 488 -13.35 -15.60 -3.58
C VAL A 488 -13.77 -14.19 -3.96
N VAL A 489 -13.40 -13.78 -5.15
CA VAL A 489 -13.89 -12.55 -5.80
C VAL A 489 -14.26 -12.83 -7.24
N GLY A 490 -15.14 -12.03 -7.82
CA GLY A 490 -15.48 -12.19 -9.22
C GLY A 490 -16.42 -11.12 -9.74
N ASP A 491 -16.59 -11.15 -11.04
CA ASP A 491 -17.54 -10.30 -11.73
C ASP A 491 -18.29 -11.06 -12.82
N ALA A 492 -19.46 -10.56 -13.18
CA ALA A 492 -20.23 -11.04 -14.32
C ALA A 492 -20.82 -9.86 -15.08
N ASN A 493 -20.73 -9.91 -16.40
CA ASN A 493 -21.30 -8.94 -17.30
C ASN A 493 -22.21 -9.65 -18.31
N ILE A 494 -23.48 -9.25 -18.36
CA ILE A 494 -24.48 -9.76 -19.32
C ILE A 494 -24.83 -8.59 -20.23
N ARG A 495 -24.60 -8.76 -21.53
CA ARG A 495 -24.85 -7.74 -22.54
C ARG A 495 -25.78 -8.29 -23.63
N LEU A 496 -26.78 -7.51 -23.97
CA LEU A 496 -27.67 -7.77 -25.10
C LEU A 496 -27.57 -6.62 -26.10
N ASP A 497 -27.07 -6.91 -27.29
CA ASP A 497 -27.04 -5.98 -28.41
C ASP A 497 -28.24 -6.22 -29.32
N ARG A 498 -29.06 -5.18 -29.54
CA ARG A 498 -30.25 -5.21 -30.37
C ARG A 498 -30.39 -3.99 -31.25
N GLY A 499 -29.96 -4.10 -32.51
CA GLY A 499 -29.89 -2.94 -33.41
C GLY A 499 -28.98 -1.85 -32.82
N ASP A 500 -29.50 -0.65 -32.73
CA ASP A 500 -28.74 0.51 -32.18
C ASP A 500 -28.64 0.51 -30.63
N TRP A 501 -29.21 -0.47 -29.96
CA TRP A 501 -29.32 -0.51 -28.52
C TRP A 501 -28.48 -1.63 -27.93
N THR A 502 -27.73 -1.29 -26.86
CA THR A 502 -27.03 -2.23 -25.99
C THR A 502 -27.58 -2.13 -24.57
N TYR A 503 -27.99 -3.26 -24.01
CA TYR A 503 -28.41 -3.40 -22.61
C TYR A 503 -27.35 -4.17 -21.87
N SER A 504 -26.89 -3.65 -20.73
CA SER A 504 -25.87 -4.31 -19.92
C SER A 504 -26.34 -4.45 -18.47
N TRP A 505 -26.06 -5.59 -17.91
CA TRP A 505 -26.16 -5.88 -16.48
C TRP A 505 -24.81 -6.37 -16.01
N PHE A 506 -24.27 -5.79 -14.94
CA PHE A 506 -23.04 -6.23 -14.33
C PHE A 506 -23.23 -6.52 -12.85
N THR A 507 -22.43 -7.44 -12.33
CA THR A 507 -22.43 -7.88 -10.94
C THR A 507 -21.00 -8.02 -10.48
N ASN A 508 -20.65 -7.39 -9.36
CA ASN A 508 -19.43 -7.66 -8.63
C ASN A 508 -19.77 -8.57 -7.44
N PHE A 509 -18.91 -9.51 -7.15
CA PHE A 509 -19.04 -10.46 -6.06
C PHE A 509 -17.80 -10.43 -5.19
N VAL A 510 -18.00 -10.32 -3.87
CA VAL A 510 -16.97 -10.48 -2.84
C VAL A 510 -17.45 -11.55 -1.87
N GLY A 511 -16.65 -12.58 -1.69
CA GLY A 511 -16.94 -13.69 -0.79
C GLY A 511 -16.94 -13.28 0.67
N ARG A 512 -17.48 -14.13 1.51
CA ARG A 512 -17.43 -14.01 2.98
C ARG A 512 -15.98 -13.93 3.45
N GLN A 513 -15.74 -13.11 4.48
CA GLN A 513 -14.44 -12.97 5.14
C GLN A 513 -14.65 -13.17 6.65
N ASP A 514 -13.66 -13.74 7.33
CA ASP A 514 -13.81 -14.11 8.75
C ASP A 514 -12.43 -14.17 9.42
N ASN A 515 -12.20 -13.31 10.40
CA ASN A 515 -10.97 -13.30 11.19
C ASN A 515 -10.97 -14.32 12.34
N ASN A 516 -12.11 -14.98 12.64
CA ASN A 516 -12.16 -16.00 13.70
C ASN A 516 -11.25 -17.21 13.46
N ARG A 517 -10.85 -17.45 12.19
CA ARG A 517 -9.91 -18.54 11.86
C ARG A 517 -8.50 -18.27 12.37
N ASN A 518 -8.14 -17.01 12.56
CA ASN A 518 -6.77 -16.54 12.71
C ASN A 518 -6.53 -15.81 14.02
N PHE A 519 -7.61 -15.44 14.74
CA PHE A 519 -7.52 -14.89 16.09
C PHE A 519 -7.93 -15.97 17.09
N ASN A 520 -7.19 -16.07 18.18
CA ASN A 520 -7.55 -16.94 19.28
C ASN A 520 -9.01 -16.71 19.71
N ASP A 521 -9.66 -17.72 20.28
CA ASP A 521 -11.07 -17.77 20.71
C ASP A 521 -11.55 -16.56 21.52
N ASP A 522 -10.66 -15.75 22.04
CA ASP A 522 -10.95 -14.59 22.90
C ASP A 522 -11.75 -13.47 22.21
N LEU A 523 -11.72 -13.39 20.87
CA LEU A 523 -12.52 -12.41 20.13
C LEU A 523 -14.01 -12.79 20.04
N ASN A 524 -14.35 -14.03 20.30
CA ASN A 524 -15.73 -14.51 20.34
C ASN A 524 -16.35 -14.43 21.74
N GLU A 525 -15.56 -14.13 22.78
CA GLU A 525 -16.07 -13.95 24.13
C GLU A 525 -16.83 -12.61 24.24
N PRO A 526 -17.93 -12.58 25.01
CA PRO A 526 -18.65 -11.34 25.25
C PRO A 526 -17.75 -10.31 25.94
N ALA A 527 -17.45 -9.21 25.26
CA ALA A 527 -16.71 -8.10 25.85
C ALA A 527 -17.66 -7.17 26.62
N ALA A 528 -17.33 -6.92 27.89
CA ALA A 528 -18.06 -5.92 28.68
C ALA A 528 -17.50 -4.52 28.35
N TYR A 529 -18.27 -3.72 27.61
CA TYR A 529 -17.94 -2.33 27.31
C TYR A 529 -18.95 -1.41 28.01
N PHE A 530 -18.49 -0.56 28.92
CA PHE A 530 -19.35 0.31 29.78
C PHE A 530 -20.49 -0.43 30.49
N GLY A 531 -20.29 -1.70 30.92
CA GLY A 531 -21.30 -2.51 31.59
C GLY A 531 -22.37 -3.08 30.67
N LEU A 532 -22.19 -3.00 29.37
CA LEU A 532 -23.00 -3.67 28.36
C LEU A 532 -22.24 -4.88 27.84
N GLU A 533 -22.91 -6.02 27.77
CA GLU A 533 -22.38 -7.21 27.09
C GLU A 533 -22.49 -6.96 25.58
N GLY A 534 -21.36 -7.04 24.88
CA GLY A 534 -21.28 -6.93 23.41
C GLY A 534 -20.39 -8.03 22.86
N GLN A 535 -20.56 -8.33 21.59
CA GLN A 535 -19.70 -9.24 20.84
C GLN A 535 -19.06 -8.48 19.68
N TYR A 536 -17.76 -8.69 19.47
CA TYR A 536 -17.09 -8.13 18.29
C TYR A 536 -17.60 -8.81 17.01
N LYS A 537 -17.86 -7.99 16.00
CA LYS A 537 -18.17 -8.46 14.67
C LYS A 537 -16.88 -8.50 13.84
N VAL A 538 -16.30 -9.68 13.72
CA VAL A 538 -15.01 -9.92 13.05
C VAL A 538 -15.17 -10.69 11.72
N PHE A 539 -16.35 -10.64 11.13
CA PHE A 539 -16.68 -11.31 9.86
C PHE A 539 -17.57 -10.43 8.98
N THR A 540 -17.56 -10.72 7.67
CA THR A 540 -18.48 -10.15 6.69
C THR A 540 -19.25 -11.27 6.00
N GLU A 541 -20.49 -10.97 5.59
CA GLU A 541 -21.24 -11.84 4.67
C GLU A 541 -20.75 -11.61 3.23
N ALA A 542 -21.07 -12.56 2.34
CA ALA A 542 -20.83 -12.38 0.92
C ALA A 542 -21.68 -11.23 0.37
N GLN A 543 -21.06 -10.40 -0.48
CA GLN A 543 -21.71 -9.21 -1.05
C GLN A 543 -21.81 -9.30 -2.56
N PHE A 544 -22.95 -8.83 -3.09
CA PHE A 544 -23.20 -8.68 -4.50
C PHE A 544 -23.57 -7.23 -4.80
N GLU A 545 -22.80 -6.56 -5.64
CA GLU A 545 -23.15 -5.25 -6.16
C GLU A 545 -23.61 -5.36 -7.61
N HIS A 546 -24.80 -4.85 -7.91
CA HIS A 546 -25.38 -4.91 -9.23
C HIS A 546 -25.49 -3.53 -9.87
N GLY A 547 -25.28 -3.48 -11.18
CA GLY A 547 -25.53 -2.29 -11.97
C GLY A 547 -26.13 -2.62 -13.32
N ALA A 548 -26.78 -1.65 -13.93
CA ALA A 548 -27.31 -1.78 -15.28
C ALA A 548 -27.11 -0.51 -16.08
N SER A 549 -26.99 -0.67 -17.40
CA SER A 549 -26.93 0.46 -18.32
C SER A 549 -27.63 0.15 -19.64
N VAL A 550 -28.05 1.21 -20.28
CA VAL A 550 -28.60 1.18 -21.64
C VAL A 550 -27.80 2.18 -22.47
N ARG A 551 -27.29 1.72 -23.60
CA ARG A 551 -26.58 2.53 -24.58
C ARG A 551 -27.33 2.54 -25.89
N TRP A 552 -27.50 3.72 -26.46
CA TRP A 552 -27.96 3.91 -27.85
C TRP A 552 -26.80 4.45 -28.69
N THR A 553 -26.58 3.86 -29.86
CA THR A 553 -25.54 4.24 -30.81
C THR A 553 -26.19 4.59 -32.15
N GLY A 554 -26.25 5.87 -32.49
CA GLY A 554 -26.66 6.34 -33.81
C GLY A 554 -25.46 6.64 -34.70
N ASP A 555 -25.68 7.24 -35.87
CA ASP A 555 -24.63 7.48 -36.89
C ASP A 555 -23.46 8.31 -36.34
N THR A 556 -23.73 9.32 -35.53
CA THR A 556 -22.71 10.25 -34.99
C THR A 556 -22.80 10.42 -33.48
N TRP A 557 -23.82 9.92 -32.83
CA TRP A 557 -24.03 10.08 -31.40
C TRP A 557 -24.08 8.74 -30.69
N THR A 558 -23.45 8.67 -29.55
CA THR A 558 -23.61 7.56 -28.59
C THR A 558 -24.07 8.11 -27.25
N ILE A 559 -25.16 7.61 -26.73
CA ILE A 559 -25.74 8.02 -25.44
C ILE A 559 -25.82 6.78 -24.55
N THR A 560 -25.21 6.84 -23.39
CA THR A 560 -25.28 5.76 -22.38
C THR A 560 -25.84 6.32 -21.09
N GLY A 561 -26.88 5.67 -20.56
CA GLY A 561 -27.43 5.95 -19.25
C GLY A 561 -27.43 4.70 -18.39
N GLY A 562 -27.16 4.82 -17.11
CA GLY A 562 -27.11 3.65 -16.24
C GLY A 562 -27.18 3.99 -14.76
N ILE A 563 -27.29 2.94 -13.96
CA ILE A 563 -27.29 2.98 -12.50
C ILE A 563 -26.25 1.97 -12.00
N ARG A 564 -25.35 2.41 -11.17
CA ARG A 564 -24.44 1.57 -10.39
C ARG A 564 -25.05 1.34 -9.01
N ASN A 565 -24.76 0.19 -8.44
CA ASN A 565 -25.27 -0.25 -7.15
C ASN A 565 -26.80 -0.05 -7.05
N ILE A 566 -27.56 -0.75 -7.93
CA ILE A 566 -29.01 -0.58 -8.08
C ILE A 566 -29.74 -0.80 -6.75
N PHE A 567 -29.29 -1.77 -5.95
CA PHE A 567 -29.93 -2.14 -4.70
C PHE A 567 -29.48 -1.31 -3.50
N ASP A 568 -28.54 -0.37 -3.72
CA ASP A 568 -27.98 0.49 -2.68
C ASP A 568 -27.28 -0.33 -1.57
N GLU A 569 -26.59 -1.37 -1.97
CA GLU A 569 -25.88 -2.24 -1.05
C GLU A 569 -24.74 -1.46 -0.38
N ALA A 570 -24.77 -1.41 0.94
CA ALA A 570 -23.74 -0.71 1.70
C ALA A 570 -22.54 -1.63 1.96
N PRO A 571 -21.31 -1.08 2.02
CA PRO A 571 -20.16 -1.85 2.47
C PRO A 571 -20.40 -2.48 3.84
N PRO A 572 -19.91 -3.71 4.10
CA PRO A 572 -20.08 -4.35 5.38
C PRO A 572 -19.34 -3.58 6.48
N GLN A 573 -19.92 -3.53 7.67
CA GLN A 573 -19.31 -2.94 8.86
C GLN A 573 -18.78 -4.04 9.78
N VAL A 574 -17.59 -3.82 10.33
CA VAL A 574 -16.94 -4.70 11.31
C VAL A 574 -16.53 -3.88 12.52
N SER A 575 -16.20 -4.56 13.62
CA SER A 575 -15.73 -3.91 14.85
C SER A 575 -14.33 -3.31 14.67
N ASP A 576 -14.05 -2.23 15.38
CA ASP A 576 -12.80 -1.45 15.32
C ASP A 576 -11.55 -2.20 15.83
N ILE A 577 -11.73 -3.30 16.51
CA ILE A 577 -10.61 -4.19 16.92
C ILE A 577 -9.82 -4.74 15.73
N ILE A 578 -10.42 -4.71 14.53
CA ILE A 578 -9.77 -5.12 13.30
C ILE A 578 -9.04 -3.92 12.73
N GLN A 579 -7.72 -3.95 12.70
CA GLN A 579 -6.85 -2.84 12.28
C GLN A 579 -7.10 -2.31 10.85
N THR A 580 -7.79 -3.08 10.02
CA THR A 580 -8.15 -2.68 8.65
C THR A 580 -9.43 -1.87 8.56
N SER A 581 -10.12 -1.61 9.68
CA SER A 581 -11.31 -0.77 9.76
C SER A 581 -11.01 0.47 10.61
N ALA A 582 -11.48 1.63 10.19
CA ALA A 582 -11.42 2.85 10.96
C ALA A 582 -12.72 3.01 11.77
N GLY A 583 -12.74 2.50 13.01
CA GLY A 583 -13.77 2.75 13.99
C GLY A 583 -15.20 2.46 13.53
N ASN A 584 -15.67 1.21 13.49
CA ASN A 584 -17.00 0.82 12.98
C ASN A 584 -17.34 1.34 11.58
N THR A 585 -16.33 1.82 10.86
CA THR A 585 -16.54 2.27 9.49
C THR A 585 -16.70 1.08 8.57
N PRO A 586 -17.37 1.26 7.46
CA PRO A 586 -17.43 0.27 6.42
C PRO A 586 -16.02 -0.10 5.96
N LEU A 587 -15.82 -1.37 5.65
CA LEU A 587 -14.54 -1.85 5.12
C LEU A 587 -14.14 -1.10 3.85
N SER A 588 -12.87 -0.68 3.82
CA SER A 588 -12.30 0.11 2.74
C SER A 588 -12.12 -0.75 1.48
N ALA A 589 -12.34 -0.14 0.51
CA ALA A 589 -11.93 0.40 -0.71
C ALA A 589 -11.44 -0.48 -1.83
N THR A 590 -10.80 -1.59 -1.67
CA THR A 590 -10.37 -2.36 -2.85
C THR A 590 -11.48 -3.24 -3.40
N ALA A 591 -12.46 -3.59 -2.56
CA ALA A 591 -13.54 -4.51 -2.94
C ALA A 591 -14.94 -3.92 -2.80
N TYR A 592 -15.13 -2.79 -2.10
CA TYR A 592 -16.46 -2.25 -1.78
C TYR A 592 -16.63 -0.79 -2.22
N ASP A 593 -17.81 -0.43 -2.74
CA ASP A 593 -18.11 0.95 -3.16
C ASP A 593 -18.87 1.73 -2.09
N TYR A 594 -18.20 2.74 -1.50
CA TYR A 594 -18.78 3.62 -0.49
C TYR A 594 -19.83 4.60 -0.99
N ARG A 595 -19.85 4.87 -2.31
CA ARG A 595 -20.66 5.92 -2.90
C ARG A 595 -22.12 5.55 -3.03
N GLY A 596 -22.50 4.29 -2.78
CA GLY A 596 -23.85 3.80 -2.88
C GLY A 596 -24.44 3.91 -4.29
N ARG A 597 -25.76 3.98 -4.39
CA ARG A 597 -26.48 4.03 -5.66
C ARG A 597 -26.21 5.32 -6.43
N ARG A 598 -25.78 5.20 -7.69
CA ARG A 598 -25.43 6.34 -8.55
C ARG A 598 -26.01 6.15 -9.94
N ALA A 599 -26.68 7.19 -10.43
CA ALA A 599 -27.04 7.29 -11.83
C ALA A 599 -25.93 8.03 -12.60
N PHE A 600 -25.72 7.65 -13.86
CA PHE A 600 -24.81 8.33 -14.76
C PHE A 600 -25.39 8.46 -16.16
N VAL A 601 -24.98 9.48 -16.88
CA VAL A 601 -25.25 9.66 -18.29
C VAL A 601 -23.94 10.07 -18.96
N SER A 602 -23.64 9.42 -20.09
CA SER A 602 -22.52 9.76 -20.96
C SER A 602 -23.03 10.05 -22.37
N VAL A 603 -22.58 11.13 -22.98
CA VAL A 603 -22.91 11.50 -24.34
C VAL A 603 -21.62 11.72 -25.12
N SER A 604 -21.46 10.98 -26.20
CA SER A 604 -20.32 11.09 -27.12
C SER A 604 -20.80 11.44 -28.52
N LYS A 605 -20.04 12.25 -29.22
CA LYS A 605 -20.27 12.60 -30.62
C LYS A 605 -19.01 12.41 -31.45
N THR A 606 -19.14 11.68 -32.55
CA THR A 606 -18.08 11.54 -33.55
C THR A 606 -18.35 12.56 -34.68
N PHE A 607 -17.32 13.29 -35.11
CA PHE A 607 -17.40 14.35 -36.12
C PHE A 607 -16.89 13.87 -37.46
#